data_3b4ce3902b3cc42e120b88cc44f9f67e
#
_entry.id   3b4ce3902b3cc42e120b88cc44f9f67e
#
_cell.length_a   1.000
_cell.length_b   1.000
_cell.length_c   1.000
_cell.angle_alpha   90.00
_cell.angle_beta   90.00
_cell.angle_gamma   90.00
#
_symmetry.space_group_name_H-M   'P 1'
#
loop_
_entity.id
_entity.type
_entity.pdbx_description
1 polymer ?
#
loop_
_entity_poly.entity_id
_entity_poly.type
_entity_poly.pdbx_seq_one_letter_code
_entity_poly.pdbx_strand_id
1 'polypeptide(L)'
;MKNVYKLNAYQISQEDFRLNILYQANEDGVQTGYFREGIKNGVPLIQVFGLDRMDNQQNMYPDGVFDFIDNASSVGGTIEKNKGVIYFPFVEPFGKDLREILQDDELADKYCFDSLYTLTISQAQQYPDKNKFYLEGRYKSSSGSEISLKAMNIPQGSVKVMAGGIVLTEGVDY
;
A
#
# COMPACT_ATOMS: atom_id res chain seq x y z
N MET A 1 -10.95 6.53 9.83
CA MET A 1 -10.44 5.20 10.21
C MET A 1 -8.93 5.26 10.06
N LYS A 2 -8.19 4.69 11.01
CA LYS A 2 -6.71 4.80 11.09
C LYS A 2 -5.98 3.67 10.34
N ASN A 3 -6.72 2.64 9.93
CA ASN A 3 -6.20 1.42 9.30
C ASN A 3 -6.68 1.22 7.86
N VAL A 4 -7.13 2.29 7.21
CA VAL A 4 -7.73 2.26 5.88
C VAL A 4 -6.93 3.17 4.95
N TYR A 5 -6.36 2.59 3.90
CA TYR A 5 -5.48 3.28 2.97
C TYR A 5 -6.05 3.23 1.55
N LYS A 6 -6.16 4.39 0.90
CA LYS A 6 -6.63 4.48 -0.47
C LYS A 6 -5.47 4.30 -1.44
N LEU A 7 -5.64 3.38 -2.36
CA LEU A 7 -4.84 3.32 -3.57
C LEU A 7 -5.42 4.33 -4.58
N ASN A 8 -4.60 4.93 -5.40
CA ASN A 8 -5.09 5.78 -6.50
C ASN A 8 -5.54 4.92 -7.70
N ALA A 9 -6.41 3.94 -7.41
CA ALA A 9 -6.85 2.90 -8.33
C ALA A 9 -8.30 2.53 -8.06
N TYR A 10 -9.03 2.10 -9.08
CA TYR A 10 -10.43 1.69 -9.02
C TYR A 10 -10.61 0.41 -9.82
N GLN A 11 -11.63 -0.39 -9.48
CA GLN A 11 -11.97 -1.63 -10.19
C GLN A 11 -10.75 -2.56 -10.37
N ILE A 12 -10.04 -2.77 -9.26
CA ILE A 12 -8.80 -3.54 -9.25
C ILE A 12 -9.12 -5.02 -9.51
N SER A 13 -8.45 -5.62 -10.49
CA SER A 13 -8.48 -7.05 -10.72
C SER A 13 -7.51 -7.76 -9.78
N GLN A 14 -7.88 -8.94 -9.28
CA GLN A 14 -6.98 -9.81 -8.52
C GLN A 14 -5.81 -10.29 -9.39
N GLU A 15 -6.08 -10.48 -10.68
CA GLU A 15 -5.06 -10.85 -11.65
C GLU A 15 -3.98 -9.76 -11.71
N ASP A 16 -2.74 -10.15 -11.62
CA ASP A 16 -1.57 -9.27 -11.62
C ASP A 16 -1.50 -8.23 -10.48
N PHE A 17 -2.42 -8.27 -9.50
CA PHE A 17 -2.29 -7.42 -8.33
C PHE A 17 -1.12 -7.85 -7.46
N ARG A 18 -0.27 -6.88 -7.10
CA ARG A 18 0.82 -7.07 -6.13
C ARG A 18 0.85 -5.86 -5.22
N LEU A 19 1.01 -6.10 -3.94
CA LEU A 19 1.17 -5.08 -2.92
C LEU A 19 2.28 -5.50 -1.98
N ASN A 20 3.18 -4.57 -1.68
CA ASN A 20 4.22 -4.71 -0.68
C ASN A 20 4.17 -3.54 0.29
N ILE A 21 4.73 -3.75 1.47
CA ILE A 21 5.00 -2.69 2.44
C ILE A 21 6.51 -2.52 2.50
N LEU A 22 6.96 -1.28 2.36
CA LEU A 22 8.37 -0.93 2.44
C LEU A 22 8.59 0.01 3.63
N TYR A 23 9.73 -0.12 4.26
CA TYR A 23 10.24 0.81 5.27
C TYR A 23 11.51 1.47 4.75
N GLN A 24 11.58 2.79 4.86
CA GLN A 24 12.75 3.58 4.49
C GLN A 24 13.57 3.91 5.73
N ALA A 25 14.79 3.36 5.83
CA ALA A 25 15.70 3.66 6.93
C ALA A 25 16.22 5.11 6.86
N ASN A 26 16.44 5.72 8.03
CA ASN A 26 16.98 7.08 8.10
C ASN A 26 18.47 7.12 7.75
N GLU A 27 19.19 6.07 8.06
CA GLU A 27 20.65 6.02 8.00
C GLU A 27 21.16 6.03 6.56
N ASP A 28 20.51 5.31 5.69
CA ASP A 28 20.95 5.12 4.29
C ASP A 28 19.87 5.48 3.25
N GLY A 29 18.64 5.81 3.69
CA GLY A 29 17.51 6.08 2.82
C GLY A 29 17.03 4.87 2.01
N VAL A 30 17.59 3.68 2.27
CA VAL A 30 17.24 2.46 1.53
C VAL A 30 15.88 1.95 1.98
N GLN A 31 15.03 1.65 1.01
CA GLN A 31 13.75 1.02 1.25
C GLN A 31 13.90 -0.51 1.28
N THR A 32 13.33 -1.13 2.32
CA THR A 32 13.33 -2.59 2.48
C THR A 32 11.94 -3.09 2.79
N GLY A 33 11.60 -4.29 2.29
CA GLY A 33 10.33 -4.97 2.59
C GLY A 33 10.37 -5.81 3.87
N TYR A 34 11.37 -5.61 4.73
CA TYR A 34 11.56 -6.34 5.98
C TYR A 34 12.33 -5.48 6.98
N PHE A 35 12.21 -5.78 8.27
CA PHE A 35 13.08 -5.20 9.30
C PHE A 35 14.45 -5.88 9.29
N ARG A 36 15.49 -5.08 9.51
CA ARG A 36 16.89 -5.56 9.50
C ARG A 36 17.35 -6.10 10.86
N GLU A 37 16.50 -6.03 11.89
CA GLU A 37 16.84 -6.35 13.27
C GLU A 37 15.62 -6.79 14.08
N GLY A 38 15.85 -7.33 15.28
CA GLY A 38 14.81 -7.75 16.20
C GLY A 38 14.18 -9.11 15.87
N ILE A 39 13.13 -9.46 16.61
CA ILE A 39 12.42 -10.74 16.47
C ILE A 39 11.72 -10.92 15.12
N LYS A 40 11.50 -9.83 14.38
CA LYS A 40 10.91 -9.81 13.04
C LYS A 40 11.95 -9.58 11.93
N ASN A 41 13.24 -9.72 12.25
CA ASN A 41 14.31 -9.58 11.26
C ASN A 41 14.12 -10.53 10.08
N GLY A 42 14.16 -9.98 8.86
CA GLY A 42 14.00 -10.74 7.63
C GLY A 42 12.58 -11.21 7.31
N VAL A 43 11.61 -11.03 8.22
CA VAL A 43 10.21 -11.34 7.93
C VAL A 43 9.64 -10.25 7.02
N PRO A 44 9.00 -10.61 5.88
CA PRO A 44 8.34 -9.65 5.01
C PRO A 44 7.35 -8.76 5.76
N LEU A 45 7.41 -7.45 5.55
CA LEU A 45 6.53 -6.50 6.25
C LEU A 45 5.06 -6.78 5.97
N ILE A 46 4.72 -7.27 4.78
CA ILE A 46 3.36 -7.65 4.43
C ILE A 46 2.81 -8.75 5.37
N GLN A 47 3.68 -9.67 5.84
CA GLN A 47 3.34 -10.68 6.84
C GLN A 47 3.26 -10.06 8.24
N VAL A 48 4.24 -9.23 8.61
CA VAL A 48 4.25 -8.54 9.92
C VAL A 48 2.96 -7.76 10.13
N PHE A 49 2.46 -7.11 9.08
CA PHE A 49 1.23 -6.32 9.12
C PHE A 49 -0.05 -7.13 8.85
N GLY A 50 0.03 -8.46 8.74
CA GLY A 50 -1.11 -9.35 8.62
C GLY A 50 -1.89 -9.24 7.30
N LEU A 51 -1.22 -8.81 6.23
CA LEU A 51 -1.78 -8.76 4.89
C LEU A 51 -1.35 -9.95 4.00
N ASP A 52 -0.56 -10.86 4.54
CA ASP A 52 -0.18 -12.15 3.99
C ASP A 52 -0.29 -13.17 5.12
N ARG A 53 -1.40 -13.87 5.18
CA ARG A 53 -1.75 -14.88 6.20
C ARG A 53 -2.06 -16.23 5.61
N MET A 54 -2.35 -16.27 4.32
CA MET A 54 -2.82 -17.46 3.61
C MET A 54 -2.01 -17.67 2.34
N ASP A 55 -1.92 -18.92 1.94
CA ASP A 55 -1.41 -19.28 0.62
C ASP A 55 -2.49 -19.17 -0.48
N ASN A 56 -2.10 -19.39 -1.72
CA ASN A 56 -3.00 -19.37 -2.86
C ASN A 56 -4.08 -20.49 -2.85
N GLN A 57 -3.97 -21.44 -1.94
CA GLN A 57 -4.94 -22.52 -1.70
C GLN A 57 -5.84 -22.24 -0.49
N GLN A 58 -5.74 -21.03 0.11
CA GLN A 58 -6.47 -20.60 1.31
C GLN A 58 -6.10 -21.37 2.59
N ASN A 59 -4.93 -22.01 2.64
CA ASN A 59 -4.40 -22.51 3.89
C ASN A 59 -3.81 -21.35 4.71
N MET A 60 -3.91 -21.42 6.03
CA MET A 60 -3.37 -20.42 6.96
C MET A 60 -1.84 -20.52 7.04
N TYR A 61 -1.20 -20.23 5.93
CA TYR A 61 0.25 -20.22 5.76
C TYR A 61 0.68 -19.08 4.83
N PRO A 62 1.47 -18.10 5.32
CA PRO A 62 1.92 -16.98 4.49
C PRO A 62 2.83 -17.45 3.35
N ASP A 63 2.60 -16.93 2.15
CA ASP A 63 3.33 -17.31 0.93
C ASP A 63 4.14 -16.15 0.31
N GLY A 64 4.20 -15.00 0.97
CA GLY A 64 4.91 -13.81 0.50
C GLY A 64 4.09 -12.94 -0.46
N VAL A 65 2.81 -13.26 -0.64
CA VAL A 65 1.90 -12.54 -1.52
C VAL A 65 0.75 -11.92 -0.74
N PHE A 66 0.31 -10.75 -1.16
CA PHE A 66 -0.84 -10.07 -0.56
C PHE A 66 -2.12 -10.92 -0.68
N ASP A 67 -2.78 -11.15 0.43
CA ASP A 67 -4.08 -11.82 0.49
C ASP A 67 -5.17 -10.95 -0.13
N PHE A 68 -5.55 -11.22 -1.37
CA PHE A 68 -6.60 -10.48 -2.06
C PHE A 68 -7.99 -10.94 -1.62
N ILE A 69 -8.46 -10.47 -0.46
CA ILE A 69 -9.78 -10.79 0.09
C ILE A 69 -10.66 -9.56 -0.03
N ASP A 70 -11.62 -9.59 -0.97
CA ASP A 70 -12.56 -8.48 -1.16
C ASP A 70 -13.42 -8.30 0.08
N ASN A 71 -13.50 -7.09 0.60
CA ASN A 71 -14.26 -6.74 1.81
C ASN A 71 -15.77 -6.97 1.66
N ALA A 72 -16.26 -7.17 0.46
CA ALA A 72 -17.64 -7.62 0.21
C ALA A 72 -17.89 -9.06 0.70
N SER A 73 -16.85 -9.87 0.92
CA SER A 73 -16.95 -11.18 1.57
C SER A 73 -16.99 -11.01 3.09
N SER A 74 -17.79 -11.80 3.79
CA SER A 74 -18.08 -11.69 5.23
C SER A 74 -16.90 -12.00 6.18
N VAL A 75 -15.69 -12.22 5.69
CA VAL A 75 -14.53 -12.67 6.47
C VAL A 75 -13.38 -11.68 6.32
N GLY A 76 -13.37 -10.62 7.16
CA GLY A 76 -12.21 -9.75 7.39
C GLY A 76 -11.38 -9.41 6.15
N GLY A 77 -11.98 -8.72 5.17
CA GLY A 77 -11.34 -8.43 3.89
C GLY A 77 -10.12 -7.53 4.04
N THR A 78 -9.19 -7.68 3.11
CA THR A 78 -7.95 -6.90 3.02
C THR A 78 -8.04 -5.78 1.99
N ILE A 79 -9.00 -5.87 1.05
CA ILE A 79 -9.17 -4.91 -0.02
C ILE A 79 -10.66 -4.69 -0.33
N GLU A 80 -11.02 -3.48 -0.70
CA GLU A 80 -12.26 -3.15 -1.42
C GLU A 80 -11.89 -2.80 -2.86
N LYS A 81 -11.93 -3.80 -3.73
CA LYS A 81 -11.40 -3.72 -5.10
C LYS A 81 -12.06 -2.64 -5.95
N ASN A 82 -13.36 -2.40 -5.76
CA ASN A 82 -14.09 -1.40 -6.55
C ASN A 82 -13.68 0.04 -6.21
N LYS A 83 -13.29 0.28 -4.97
CA LYS A 83 -12.87 1.60 -4.48
C LYS A 83 -11.35 1.75 -4.36
N GLY A 84 -10.59 0.68 -4.55
CA GLY A 84 -9.15 0.70 -4.38
C GLY A 84 -8.72 1.03 -2.95
N VAL A 85 -9.29 0.35 -1.97
CA VAL A 85 -9.03 0.61 -0.55
C VAL A 85 -8.46 -0.64 0.10
N ILE A 86 -7.34 -0.48 0.81
CA ILE A 86 -6.69 -1.52 1.60
C ILE A 86 -7.11 -1.37 3.06
N TYR A 87 -7.40 -2.49 3.71
CA TYR A 87 -7.73 -2.60 5.13
C TYR A 87 -6.67 -3.38 5.87
N PHE A 88 -6.06 -2.75 6.86
CA PHE A 88 -5.17 -3.47 7.78
C PHE A 88 -6.00 -4.10 8.90
N PRO A 89 -5.62 -5.29 9.38
CA PRO A 89 -6.31 -5.95 10.49
C PRO A 89 -6.07 -5.25 11.84
N PHE A 90 -5.04 -4.40 11.91
CA PHE A 90 -4.67 -3.62 13.09
C PHE A 90 -5.26 -2.21 13.02
N VAL A 91 -5.57 -1.61 14.17
CA VAL A 91 -6.19 -0.26 14.22
C VAL A 91 -5.17 0.83 13.95
N GLU A 92 -3.97 0.71 14.51
CA GLU A 92 -2.83 1.62 14.34
C GLU A 92 -1.60 0.84 13.87
N PRO A 93 -1.62 0.32 12.62
CA PRO A 93 -0.63 -0.67 12.14
C PRO A 93 0.82 -0.18 12.23
N PHE A 94 1.09 1.11 12.06
CA PHE A 94 2.44 1.68 12.12
C PHE A 94 2.75 2.37 13.45
N GLY A 95 1.92 2.18 14.46
CA GLY A 95 2.05 2.76 15.79
C GLY A 95 1.94 1.69 16.87
N LYS A 96 0.93 1.82 17.73
CA LYS A 96 0.74 0.99 18.90
C LYS A 96 0.73 -0.51 18.60
N ASP A 97 0.02 -0.94 17.54
CA ASP A 97 -0.05 -2.37 17.21
C ASP A 97 1.32 -2.91 16.76
N LEU A 98 2.12 -2.11 16.02
CA LEU A 98 3.47 -2.50 15.67
C LEU A 98 4.37 -2.63 16.91
N ARG A 99 4.23 -1.75 17.88
CA ARG A 99 4.96 -1.82 19.16
C ARG A 99 4.71 -3.15 19.87
N GLU A 100 3.44 -3.58 19.91
CA GLU A 100 3.06 -4.87 20.48
C GLU A 100 3.63 -6.07 19.69
N ILE A 101 3.74 -5.95 18.37
CA ILE A 101 4.31 -6.98 17.49
C ILE A 101 5.83 -7.09 17.67
N LEU A 102 6.53 -5.96 17.83
CA LEU A 102 8.00 -5.95 17.94
C LEU A 102 8.48 -6.47 19.29
N GLN A 103 7.74 -6.25 20.37
CA GLN A 103 8.07 -6.70 21.75
C GLN A 103 9.46 -6.21 22.22
N ASP A 104 9.91 -5.08 21.74
CA ASP A 104 11.20 -4.48 22.01
C ASP A 104 11.03 -2.95 21.98
N ASP A 105 11.30 -2.29 23.10
CA ASP A 105 11.04 -0.86 23.25
C ASP A 105 12.01 -0.01 22.41
N GLU A 106 13.26 -0.43 22.25
CA GLU A 106 14.26 0.31 21.45
C GLU A 106 13.87 0.26 19.96
N LEU A 107 13.48 -0.93 19.47
CA LEU A 107 13.00 -1.09 18.11
C LEU A 107 11.66 -0.40 17.89
N ALA A 108 10.78 -0.43 18.88
CA ALA A 108 9.51 0.27 18.80
C ALA A 108 9.72 1.79 18.69
N ASP A 109 10.64 2.37 19.43
CA ASP A 109 10.96 3.80 19.33
C ASP A 109 11.57 4.17 17.97
N LYS A 110 12.29 3.23 17.35
CA LYS A 110 12.84 3.39 16.01
C LYS A 110 11.78 3.28 14.90
N TYR A 111 10.89 2.30 14.98
CA TYR A 111 9.99 1.93 13.88
C TYR A 111 8.55 2.39 14.06
N CYS A 112 8.08 2.65 15.29
CA CYS A 112 6.69 3.04 15.53
C CYS A 112 6.50 4.55 15.51
N PHE A 113 5.38 4.99 14.92
CA PHE A 113 5.09 6.41 14.74
C PHE A 113 3.67 6.74 15.25
N ASP A 114 3.46 6.56 16.56
CA ASP A 114 2.16 6.77 17.23
C ASP A 114 1.59 8.16 16.94
N SER A 115 2.45 9.19 16.84
CA SER A 115 2.05 10.55 16.54
C SER A 115 1.34 10.73 15.21
N LEU A 116 1.57 9.85 14.20
CA LEU A 116 0.84 9.91 12.93
C LEU A 116 -0.66 9.69 13.10
N TYR A 117 -1.07 8.98 14.15
CA TYR A 117 -2.48 8.67 14.41
C TYR A 117 -3.21 9.74 15.22
N THR A 118 -2.48 10.71 15.77
CA THR A 118 -3.02 11.84 16.52
C THR A 118 -3.03 13.13 15.71
N LEU A 119 -2.27 13.17 14.62
CA LEU A 119 -2.16 14.32 13.72
C LEU A 119 -3.20 14.28 12.60
N THR A 120 -3.51 15.44 12.03
CA THR A 120 -4.22 15.51 10.74
C THR A 120 -3.27 15.08 9.60
N ILE A 121 -3.83 14.70 8.44
CA ILE A 121 -3.04 14.33 7.27
C ILE A 121 -2.05 15.45 6.89
N SER A 122 -2.51 16.70 6.89
CA SER A 122 -1.66 17.86 6.56
C SER A 122 -0.52 18.07 7.56
N GLN A 123 -0.77 17.81 8.85
CA GLN A 123 0.26 17.87 9.87
C GLN A 123 1.24 16.69 9.74
N ALA A 124 0.74 15.47 9.51
CA ALA A 124 1.59 14.30 9.35
C ALA A 124 2.57 14.42 8.16
N GLN A 125 2.12 15.07 7.08
CA GLN A 125 2.96 15.34 5.91
C GLN A 125 4.14 16.30 6.19
N GLN A 126 4.09 17.06 7.29
CA GLN A 126 5.19 17.95 7.70
C GLN A 126 6.28 17.22 8.50
N TYR A 127 6.08 15.95 8.81
CA TYR A 127 7.03 15.11 9.54
C TYR A 127 7.54 13.94 8.68
N PRO A 128 8.34 14.19 7.62
CA PRO A 128 8.85 13.13 6.75
C PRO A 128 9.69 12.11 7.52
N ASP A 129 10.37 12.54 8.58
CA ASP A 129 11.17 11.66 9.44
C ASP A 129 10.33 10.66 10.26
N LYS A 130 9.02 10.86 10.33
CA LYS A 130 8.07 9.99 11.01
C LYS A 130 7.26 9.13 10.04
N ASN A 131 7.17 9.51 8.77
CA ASN A 131 6.39 8.81 7.75
C ASN A 131 7.32 7.97 6.88
N LYS A 132 7.69 6.80 7.36
CA LYS A 132 8.72 5.92 6.77
C LYS A 132 8.18 4.67 6.09
N PHE A 133 6.89 4.38 6.26
CA PHE A 133 6.27 3.23 5.61
C PHE A 133 5.59 3.64 4.31
N TYR A 134 5.78 2.80 3.29
CA TYR A 134 5.23 2.99 1.95
C TYR A 134 4.47 1.74 1.53
N LEU A 135 3.33 1.96 0.87
CA LEU A 135 2.62 0.92 0.15
C LEU A 135 3.05 1.01 -1.32
N GLU A 136 3.69 -0.01 -1.82
CA GLU A 136 4.11 -0.12 -3.21
C GLU A 136 3.44 -1.32 -3.86
N GLY A 137 3.00 -1.15 -5.11
CA GLY A 137 2.37 -2.26 -5.80
C GLY A 137 2.09 -1.97 -7.27
N ARG A 138 1.57 -2.98 -7.92
CA ARG A 138 1.07 -2.90 -9.30
C ARG A 138 -0.32 -3.50 -9.37
N TYR A 139 -1.11 -3.01 -10.28
CA TYR A 139 -2.45 -3.53 -10.52
C TYR A 139 -2.81 -3.43 -11.99
N LYS A 140 -3.74 -4.29 -12.40
CA LYS A 140 -4.43 -4.18 -13.68
C LYS A 140 -5.84 -3.67 -13.41
N SER A 141 -6.21 -2.56 -14.03
CA SER A 141 -7.58 -2.06 -13.95
C SER A 141 -8.47 -2.81 -14.94
N SER A 142 -9.65 -3.21 -14.50
CA SER A 142 -10.65 -3.82 -15.37
C SER A 142 -11.36 -2.81 -16.28
N SER A 143 -11.25 -1.51 -15.98
CA SER A 143 -11.73 -0.42 -16.85
C SER A 143 -10.68 -0.13 -17.94
N GLY A 144 -10.61 -1.03 -18.91
CA GLY A 144 -9.45 -1.18 -19.80
C GLY A 144 -9.36 -0.20 -20.95
N SER A 145 -9.74 1.07 -20.91
CA SER A 145 -9.43 2.01 -22.01
C SER A 145 -9.44 3.47 -21.58
N GLU A 146 -9.86 3.80 -20.36
CA GLU A 146 -10.00 5.20 -19.95
C GLU A 146 -8.98 5.58 -18.88
N ILE A 147 -8.16 6.57 -19.17
CA ILE A 147 -7.28 7.24 -18.21
C ILE A 147 -7.99 8.51 -17.73
N SER A 148 -8.51 8.49 -16.50
CA SER A 148 -9.10 9.67 -15.91
C SER A 148 -8.03 10.70 -15.54
N LEU A 149 -8.01 11.83 -16.24
CA LEU A 149 -7.05 12.91 -16.00
C LEU A 149 -7.41 13.78 -14.79
N LYS A 150 -8.56 13.55 -14.13
CA LYS A 150 -9.07 14.33 -12.99
C LYS A 150 -9.04 15.86 -13.20
N ALA A 151 -9.11 16.30 -14.45
CA ALA A 151 -9.13 17.70 -14.83
C ALA A 151 -10.44 18.02 -15.57
N MET A 152 -10.94 19.24 -15.38
CA MET A 152 -12.12 19.74 -16.09
C MET A 152 -11.67 20.69 -17.21
N ASN A 153 -12.40 20.67 -18.35
CA ASN A 153 -12.16 21.55 -19.50
C ASN A 153 -10.75 21.45 -20.09
N ILE A 154 -10.27 20.23 -20.32
CA ILE A 154 -8.98 19.98 -20.97
C ILE A 154 -9.09 20.39 -22.44
N PRO A 155 -8.30 21.37 -22.94
CA PRO A 155 -8.32 21.73 -24.34
C PRO A 155 -7.87 20.57 -25.24
N GLN A 156 -8.50 20.42 -26.39
CA GLN A 156 -8.09 19.43 -27.38
C GLN A 156 -6.62 19.64 -27.78
N GLY A 157 -5.85 18.56 -27.90
CA GLY A 157 -4.43 18.59 -28.22
C GLY A 157 -3.49 19.02 -27.08
N SER A 158 -4.02 19.25 -25.86
CA SER A 158 -3.20 19.60 -24.70
C SER A 158 -2.71 18.37 -23.91
N VAL A 159 -3.27 17.18 -24.20
CA VAL A 159 -2.87 15.92 -23.58
C VAL A 159 -1.81 15.24 -24.43
N LYS A 160 -0.74 14.78 -23.81
CA LYS A 160 0.30 14.00 -24.45
C LYS A 160 0.39 12.64 -23.81
N VAL A 161 0.04 11.60 -24.55
CA VAL A 161 0.13 10.21 -24.10
C VAL A 161 1.37 9.56 -24.67
N MET A 162 2.10 8.80 -23.85
CA MET A 162 3.29 8.06 -24.27
C MET A 162 3.17 6.61 -23.80
N ALA A 163 3.48 5.67 -24.69
CA ALA A 163 3.60 4.26 -24.36
C ALA A 163 4.96 3.73 -24.85
N GLY A 164 5.72 3.11 -23.94
CA GLY A 164 7.05 2.56 -24.29
C GLY A 164 8.04 3.57 -24.87
N GLY A 165 7.93 4.87 -24.52
CA GLY A 165 8.76 5.95 -25.06
C GLY A 165 8.28 6.53 -26.40
N ILE A 166 7.18 6.01 -26.96
CA ILE A 166 6.56 6.49 -28.19
C ILE A 166 5.40 7.42 -27.84
N VAL A 167 5.34 8.61 -28.46
CA VAL A 167 4.21 9.52 -28.34
C VAL A 167 3.06 9.01 -29.18
N LEU A 168 1.89 8.85 -28.54
CA LEU A 168 0.66 8.39 -29.18
C LEU A 168 -0.10 9.59 -29.76
N THR A 169 -0.84 9.36 -30.82
CA THR A 169 -1.60 10.39 -31.57
C THR A 169 -3.07 10.38 -31.11
N GLU A 170 -3.57 11.55 -30.68
CA GLU A 170 -4.97 11.73 -30.30
C GLU A 170 -5.92 11.42 -31.47
N GLY A 171 -6.97 10.64 -31.20
CA GLY A 171 -7.97 10.24 -32.20
C GLY A 171 -7.53 9.09 -33.12
N VAL A 172 -6.28 8.60 -33.01
CA VAL A 172 -5.76 7.44 -33.75
C VAL A 172 -5.35 6.31 -32.83
N ASP A 173 -4.56 6.65 -31.80
CA ASP A 173 -4.00 5.68 -30.85
C ASP A 173 -4.74 5.69 -29.52
N TYR A 174 -5.45 6.77 -29.20
CA TYR A 174 -6.30 6.91 -27.99
C TYR A 174 -7.44 7.90 -28.18
#